data_6db10cf40887553e63667c30b78bb437
#
_entry.id   6db10cf40887553e63667c30b78bb437
#
_cell.length_a   1.000
_cell.length_b   1.000
_cell.length_c   1.000
_cell.angle_alpha   90.00
_cell.angle_beta   90.00
_cell.angle_gamma   90.00
#
_symmetry.space_group_name_H-M   'P 1'
#
loop_
_entity.id
_entity.type
_entity.pdbx_description
1 polymer ?
#
loop_
_entity_poly.entity_id
_entity_poly.type
_entity_poly.pdbx_seq_one_letter_code
_entity_poly.pdbx_strand_id
1 'polypeptide(L)'
;MKSPARKTPPVDRALAAAVKESKAPAISRAAAVLRLLGKSDLPLGLQTIARELGLVPSTCLYVLRALVAEELVSFDADTKRYALEAGILTLARQWLRRNQFPDQVQPVLDRVA
;
A
#
# COMPACT_ATOMS: atom_id res chain seq x y z
N MET A 1 12.55 29.59 4.21
CA MET A 1 12.27 29.09 3.90
C MET A 1 11.52 28.19 3.80
N LYS A 2 11.09 28.03 3.59
CA LYS A 2 10.60 27.29 3.52
C LYS A 2 10.47 26.22 3.00
N SER A 3 10.35 26.19 2.52
CA SER A 3 11.00 25.12 1.85
C SER A 3 10.61 23.73 2.32
N PRO A 4 10.56 23.46 3.59
CA PRO A 4 10.14 22.14 4.08
C PRO A 4 8.82 21.67 3.51
N ALA A 5 7.89 22.58 3.35
CA ALA A 5 6.58 22.21 2.81
C ALA A 5 6.69 21.65 1.41
N ARG A 6 7.60 22.20 0.62
CA ARG A 6 7.76 21.75 -0.76
C ARG A 6 8.39 20.38 -0.87
N LYS A 7 9.19 20.03 0.13
CA LYS A 7 9.87 18.74 0.12
C LYS A 7 9.04 17.61 0.67
N THR A 8 7.93 17.96 1.28
CA THR A 8 6.99 16.97 1.77
C THR A 8 6.16 16.46 0.61
N PRO A 9 6.10 15.14 0.41
CA PRO A 9 5.26 14.61 -0.65
C PRO A 9 3.81 15.04 -0.44
N PRO A 10 3.08 15.27 -1.51
CA PRO A 10 1.66 15.61 -1.38
C PRO A 10 0.88 14.45 -0.78
N VAL A 11 -0.14 14.81 -0.02
CA VAL A 11 -1.07 13.82 0.53
C VAL A 11 -1.83 13.18 -0.63
N ASP A 12 -2.04 11.88 -0.55
CA ASP A 12 -2.89 11.20 -1.52
C ASP A 12 -4.33 11.45 -1.12
N ARG A 13 -4.92 12.46 -1.71
CA ARG A 13 -6.24 12.93 -1.30
C ARG A 13 -7.34 11.93 -1.57
N ALA A 14 -7.22 11.20 -2.67
CA ALA A 14 -8.25 10.22 -3.00
C ALA A 14 -8.25 9.08 -1.99
N LEU A 15 -7.07 8.56 -1.65
CA LEU A 15 -6.97 7.48 -0.66
C LEU A 15 -7.36 7.98 0.73
N ALA A 16 -6.92 9.17 1.12
CA ALA A 16 -7.25 9.72 2.42
C ALA A 16 -8.74 9.94 2.56
N ALA A 17 -9.39 10.46 1.51
CA ALA A 17 -10.84 10.67 1.53
C ALA A 17 -11.59 9.36 1.64
N ALA A 18 -11.16 8.33 0.91
CA ALA A 18 -11.80 7.03 0.96
C ALA A 18 -11.76 6.45 2.37
N VAL A 19 -10.62 6.61 3.06
CA VAL A 19 -10.48 6.15 4.45
C VAL A 19 -11.42 6.91 5.36
N LYS A 20 -11.46 8.23 5.21
CA LYS A 20 -12.24 9.10 6.09
C LYS A 20 -13.74 8.83 5.98
N GLU A 21 -14.21 8.51 4.78
CA GLU A 21 -15.63 8.34 4.53
C GLU A 21 -16.10 6.90 4.69
N SER A 22 -15.20 5.99 4.99
CA SER A 22 -15.54 4.57 5.01
C SER A 22 -16.38 4.18 6.21
N LYS A 23 -17.31 3.24 5.97
CA LYS A 23 -18.11 2.63 7.05
C LYS A 23 -17.37 1.47 7.71
N ALA A 24 -16.25 1.05 7.14
CA ALA A 24 -15.41 0.00 7.73
C ALA A 24 -13.97 0.51 7.74
N PRO A 25 -13.63 1.41 8.65
CA PRO A 25 -12.34 2.11 8.61
C PRO A 25 -11.12 1.20 8.59
N ALA A 26 -11.15 0.11 9.35
CA ALA A 26 -9.99 -0.77 9.40
C ALA A 26 -9.70 -1.37 8.02
N ILE A 27 -10.72 -1.79 7.32
CA ILE A 27 -10.56 -2.38 5.99
C ILE A 27 -10.10 -1.31 5.00
N SER A 28 -10.72 -0.14 5.06
CA SER A 28 -10.35 0.94 4.13
C SER A 28 -8.93 1.43 4.37
N ARG A 29 -8.49 1.45 5.62
CA ARG A 29 -7.12 1.82 5.93
C ARG A 29 -6.13 0.81 5.35
N ALA A 30 -6.43 -0.48 5.50
CA ALA A 30 -5.59 -1.53 4.95
C ALA A 30 -5.52 -1.44 3.43
N ALA A 31 -6.68 -1.27 2.78
CA ALA A 31 -6.72 -1.15 1.33
C ALA A 31 -5.94 0.08 0.85
N ALA A 32 -6.07 1.20 1.57
CA ALA A 32 -5.35 2.42 1.21
C ALA A 32 -3.84 2.23 1.31
N VAL A 33 -3.37 1.54 2.35
CA VAL A 33 -1.94 1.24 2.50
C VAL A 33 -1.45 0.42 1.31
N LEU A 34 -2.19 -0.63 0.95
CA LEU A 34 -1.78 -1.49 -0.16
C LEU A 34 -1.72 -0.70 -1.47
N ARG A 35 -2.71 0.13 -1.72
CA ARG A 35 -2.73 0.93 -2.94
C ARG A 35 -1.61 1.96 -2.98
N LEU A 36 -1.33 2.58 -1.84
CA LEU A 36 -0.24 3.54 -1.77
C LEU A 36 1.11 2.85 -2.04
N LEU A 37 1.36 1.73 -1.41
CA LEU A 37 2.60 0.99 -1.63
C LEU A 37 2.70 0.49 -3.07
N GLY A 38 1.58 0.11 -3.66
CA GLY A 38 1.55 -0.33 -5.05
C GLY A 38 1.88 0.78 -6.04
N LYS A 39 1.58 2.03 -5.69
CA LYS A 39 1.88 3.18 -6.55
C LYS A 39 3.30 3.68 -6.37
N SER A 40 3.96 3.30 -5.30
CA SER A 40 5.29 3.81 -5.00
C SER A 40 6.36 2.97 -5.67
N ASP A 41 7.33 3.65 -6.27
CA ASP A 41 8.48 2.96 -6.88
C ASP A 41 9.46 2.46 -5.84
N LEU A 42 9.39 3.00 -4.64
CA LEU A 42 10.33 2.66 -3.56
C LEU A 42 9.55 2.31 -2.29
N PRO A 43 10.16 1.49 -1.43
CA PRO A 43 9.55 1.23 -0.12
C PRO A 43 9.38 2.53 0.67
N LEU A 44 8.35 2.59 1.51
CA LEU A 44 8.02 3.79 2.25
C LEU A 44 8.10 3.54 3.76
N GLY A 45 8.50 4.57 4.49
CA GLY A 45 8.54 4.52 5.94
C GLY A 45 7.18 4.84 6.56
N LEU A 46 7.06 4.53 7.85
CA LEU A 46 5.82 4.75 8.59
C LEU A 46 5.33 6.19 8.51
N GLN A 47 6.23 7.14 8.72
CA GLN A 47 5.82 8.54 8.77
C GLN A 47 5.27 9.02 7.42
N THR A 48 5.90 8.58 6.34
CA THR A 48 5.44 8.94 5.02
C THR A 48 4.06 8.34 4.74
N ILE A 49 3.88 7.06 5.05
CA ILE A 49 2.60 6.39 4.82
C ILE A 49 1.50 7.08 5.63
N ALA A 50 1.76 7.34 6.91
CA ALA A 50 0.77 7.96 7.77
C ALA A 50 0.37 9.34 7.24
N ARG A 51 1.36 10.12 6.83
CA ARG A 51 1.08 11.47 6.29
C ARG A 51 0.28 11.41 5.00
N GLU A 52 0.69 10.52 4.09
CA GLU A 52 0.00 10.40 2.81
C GLU A 52 -1.46 10.00 2.97
N LEU A 53 -1.75 9.18 3.96
CA LEU A 53 -3.11 8.68 4.15
C LEU A 53 -3.90 9.45 5.20
N GLY A 54 -3.28 10.46 5.81
CA GLY A 54 -3.96 11.24 6.84
C GLY A 54 -4.23 10.44 8.10
N LEU A 55 -3.35 9.50 8.43
CA LEU A 55 -3.52 8.66 9.62
C LEU A 55 -2.56 9.08 10.72
N VAL A 56 -3.01 8.91 11.96
CA VAL A 56 -2.12 9.03 13.11
C VAL A 56 -1.08 7.92 13.02
N PRO A 57 0.20 8.19 13.30
CA PRO A 57 1.22 7.15 13.17
C PRO A 57 0.94 5.87 13.93
N SER A 58 0.38 5.94 15.13
CA SER A 58 0.08 4.72 15.89
C SER A 58 -0.98 3.87 15.19
N THR A 59 -1.99 4.50 14.62
CA THR A 59 -3.01 3.79 13.86
C THR A 59 -2.41 3.16 12.60
N CYS A 60 -1.56 3.91 11.91
CA CYS A 60 -0.90 3.43 10.71
C CYS A 60 -0.02 2.22 11.02
N LEU A 61 0.75 2.29 12.10
CA LEU A 61 1.61 1.18 12.51
C LEU A 61 0.80 -0.07 12.80
N TYR A 62 -0.33 0.09 13.44
CA TYR A 62 -1.22 -1.01 13.76
C TYR A 62 -1.69 -1.73 12.49
N VAL A 63 -2.11 -0.95 11.51
CA VAL A 63 -2.55 -1.49 10.23
C VAL A 63 -1.40 -2.20 9.51
N LEU A 64 -0.24 -1.56 9.48
CA LEU A 64 0.94 -2.14 8.82
C LEU A 64 1.34 -3.46 9.45
N ARG A 65 1.32 -3.55 10.78
CA ARG A 65 1.65 -4.80 11.46
C ARG A 65 0.69 -5.91 11.09
N ALA A 66 -0.59 -5.59 11.00
CA ALA A 66 -1.58 -6.59 10.60
C ALA A 66 -1.33 -7.06 9.17
N LEU A 67 -1.01 -6.14 8.26
CA LEU A 67 -0.72 -6.49 6.88
C LEU A 67 0.55 -7.32 6.74
N VAL A 68 1.56 -7.03 7.55
CA VAL A 68 2.78 -7.85 7.56
C VAL A 68 2.46 -9.26 8.04
N ALA A 69 1.63 -9.40 9.06
CA ALA A 69 1.24 -10.71 9.56
C ALA A 69 0.49 -11.53 8.51
N GLU A 70 -0.23 -10.86 7.62
CA GLU A 70 -0.95 -11.51 6.54
C GLU A 70 -0.10 -11.72 5.29
N GLU A 71 1.17 -11.32 5.34
CA GLU A 71 2.12 -11.46 4.22
C GLU A 71 1.73 -10.65 2.98
N LEU A 72 0.97 -9.60 3.19
CA LEU A 72 0.61 -8.67 2.12
C LEU A 72 1.58 -7.51 2.03
N VAL A 73 2.29 -7.22 3.11
CA VAL A 73 3.27 -6.16 3.20
C VAL A 73 4.53 -6.71 3.88
N SER A 74 5.68 -6.31 3.39
CA SER A 74 6.96 -6.66 4.00
C SER A 74 7.54 -5.46 4.74
N PHE A 75 8.29 -5.73 5.79
CA PHE A 75 8.98 -4.71 6.56
C PHE A 75 10.47 -5.02 6.57
N ASP A 76 11.27 -4.05 6.15
CA ASP A 76 12.73 -4.17 6.18
C ASP A 76 13.24 -3.54 7.47
N ALA A 77 13.76 -4.36 8.37
CA ALA A 77 14.22 -3.89 9.67
C ALA A 77 15.42 -2.94 9.57
N ASP A 78 16.23 -3.10 8.52
CA ASP A 78 17.41 -2.25 8.35
C ASP A 78 17.03 -0.84 7.91
N THR A 79 16.13 -0.73 6.94
CA THR A 79 15.73 0.57 6.41
C THR A 79 14.49 1.11 7.11
N LYS A 80 13.77 0.28 7.86
CA LYS A 80 12.50 0.63 8.50
C LYS A 80 11.44 1.02 7.49
N ARG A 81 11.43 0.35 6.34
CA ARG A 81 10.50 0.68 5.26
C ARG A 81 9.63 -0.50 4.90
N TYR A 82 8.49 -0.19 4.32
CA TYR A 82 7.46 -1.15 3.96
C TYR A 82 7.26 -1.21 2.45
N ALA A 83 6.94 -2.39 1.95
CA ALA A 83 6.65 -2.61 0.54
C ALA A 83 5.63 -3.73 0.40
N LEU A 84 5.05 -3.88 -0.79
CA LEU A 84 4.15 -5.00 -1.03
C LEU A 84 4.93 -6.30 -1.02
N GLU A 85 4.27 -7.37 -0.60
CA GLU A 85 4.89 -8.68 -0.53
C GLU A 85 4.16 -9.70 -1.40
N ALA A 86 4.75 -10.90 -1.49
CA ALA A 86 4.30 -11.94 -2.42
C ALA A 86 2.87 -12.42 -2.19
N GLY A 87 2.31 -12.20 -1.01
CA GLY A 87 0.91 -12.56 -0.77
C GLY A 87 -0.03 -11.88 -1.74
N ILE A 88 0.31 -10.65 -2.16
CA ILE A 88 -0.48 -9.93 -3.15
C ILE A 88 -0.48 -10.69 -4.49
N LEU A 89 0.70 -11.15 -4.89
CA LEU A 89 0.84 -11.88 -6.15
C LEU A 89 0.04 -13.20 -6.13
N THR A 90 0.05 -13.88 -5.00
CA THR A 90 -0.71 -15.11 -4.83
C THR A 90 -2.20 -14.88 -5.08
N LEU A 91 -2.73 -13.83 -4.47
CA LEU A 91 -4.14 -13.49 -4.67
C LEU A 91 -4.42 -13.13 -6.12
N ALA A 92 -3.54 -12.36 -6.73
CA ALA A 92 -3.74 -11.95 -8.12
C ALA A 92 -3.72 -13.16 -9.05
N ARG A 93 -2.80 -14.09 -8.83
CA ARG A 93 -2.70 -15.30 -9.66
C ARG A 93 -3.93 -16.18 -9.51
N GLN A 94 -4.45 -16.31 -8.31
CA GLN A 94 -5.66 -17.09 -8.08
C GLN A 94 -6.84 -16.49 -8.82
N TRP A 95 -6.96 -15.17 -8.78
CA TRP A 95 -8.04 -14.49 -9.49
C TRP A 95 -7.92 -14.67 -11.00
N LEU A 96 -6.70 -14.52 -11.54
CA LEU A 96 -6.46 -14.69 -12.97
C LEU A 96 -6.81 -16.09 -13.44
N ARG A 97 -6.41 -17.10 -12.70
CA ARG A 97 -6.68 -18.49 -13.04
C ARG A 97 -8.17 -18.76 -13.09
N ARG A 98 -8.90 -18.23 -12.11
CA ARG A 98 -10.33 -18.45 -12.00
C ARG A 98 -11.09 -17.76 -13.12
N ASN A 99 -10.63 -16.58 -13.56
CA ASN A 99 -11.34 -15.79 -14.56
C ASN A 99 -10.87 -16.02 -15.97
N GLN A 100 -9.92 -16.91 -16.19
CA GLN A 100 -9.45 -17.30 -17.52
C GLN A 100 -9.11 -16.12 -18.41
N PHE A 101 -8.23 -15.25 -17.91
CA PHE A 101 -7.86 -14.06 -18.65
C PHE A 101 -7.18 -14.39 -19.96
N PRO A 102 -7.35 -13.52 -20.98
CA PRO A 102 -6.67 -13.69 -22.25
C PRO A 102 -5.16 -13.66 -22.10
N ASP A 103 -4.46 -14.31 -23.04
CA ASP A 103 -3.01 -14.43 -22.98
C ASP A 103 -2.31 -13.07 -22.96
N GLN A 104 -2.86 -12.06 -23.62
CA GLN A 104 -2.21 -10.75 -23.67
C GLN A 104 -2.13 -10.08 -22.31
N VAL A 105 -2.89 -10.52 -21.31
CA VAL A 105 -2.80 -9.99 -19.97
C VAL A 105 -1.60 -10.56 -19.22
N GLN A 106 -1.28 -11.82 -19.49
CA GLN A 106 -0.19 -12.51 -18.79
C GLN A 106 1.18 -11.84 -18.96
N PRO A 107 1.58 -11.43 -20.18
CA PRO A 107 2.87 -10.78 -20.33
C PRO A 107 3.01 -9.50 -19.51
N VAL A 108 1.93 -8.75 -19.35
CA VAL A 108 1.96 -7.52 -18.55
C VAL A 108 2.23 -7.86 -17.08
N LEU A 109 1.55 -8.87 -16.56
CA LEU A 109 1.76 -9.29 -15.18
C LEU A 109 3.16 -9.84 -14.97
N ASP A 110 3.66 -10.60 -15.90
CA ASP A 110 5.00 -11.16 -15.80
C ASP A 110 6.06 -10.07 -15.74
N ARG A 111 5.86 -8.99 -16.48
CA ARG A 111 6.80 -7.88 -16.44
C ARG A 111 6.76 -7.12 -15.12
N VAL A 112 5.59 -7.02 -14.54
CA VAL A 112 5.43 -6.30 -13.27
C VAL A 112 5.91 -7.14 -12.10
N ALA A 113 5.66 -8.42 -12.18
CA ALA A 113 6.04 -9.32 -11.10
C ALA A 113 7.53 -9.55 -11.07
#